data_b5ca341d66fa589496d623604a53f016
#
_entry.id   b5ca341d66fa589496d623604a53f016
#
_cell.length_a   1.000
_cell.length_b   1.000
_cell.length_c   1.000
_cell.angle_alpha   90.00
_cell.angle_beta   90.00
_cell.angle_gamma   90.00
#
_symmetry.space_group_name_H-M   'P 1'
#
loop_
_entity.id
_entity.type
_entity.pdbx_description
1 polymer ?
#
loop_
_entity_poly.entity_id
_entity_poly.type
_entity_poly.pdbx_seq_one_letter_code
_entity_poly.pdbx_strand_id
1 'polypeptide(L)'
;RFHNQVSVLREGREKELFGWGYPGTNKFSITRTTIGHFLKNKRFAFTTTMNGGERSMVPIGNYERVMPLDIMATHLLRDLIVGDTDSAQALGCLELDEEDLGLCTYVCPSKYEYGPALRQVLTKIEQEG
;
A
#
# COMPACT_ATOMS: atom_id res chain seq x y z
N ARG A 1 -14.68 5.94 -10.28
CA ARG A 1 -16.14 5.78 -10.20
C ARG A 1 -16.76 7.03 -9.61
N PHE A 2 -17.30 7.10 -8.45
CA PHE A 2 -17.86 8.34 -7.87
C PHE A 2 -16.87 8.95 -6.86
N HIS A 3 -15.87 9.66 -7.34
CA HIS A 3 -14.86 10.26 -6.48
C HIS A 3 -15.42 11.53 -5.81
N ASN A 4 -15.46 11.51 -4.49
CA ASN A 4 -15.92 12.67 -3.69
C ASN A 4 -14.75 13.56 -3.23
N GLN A 5 -13.52 13.10 -3.36
CA GLN A 5 -12.34 13.81 -2.91
C GLN A 5 -11.17 13.57 -3.87
N VAL A 6 -10.41 14.63 -4.13
CA VAL A 6 -9.16 14.57 -4.90
C VAL A 6 -8.03 15.10 -4.03
N SER A 7 -6.96 14.34 -3.89
CA SER A 7 -5.75 14.74 -3.19
C SER A 7 -4.59 14.90 -4.16
N VAL A 8 -3.77 15.91 -3.95
CA VAL A 8 -2.61 16.19 -4.81
C VAL A 8 -1.35 16.16 -3.95
N LEU A 9 -0.35 15.43 -4.42
CA LEU A 9 0.96 15.34 -3.78
C LEU A 9 2.05 15.84 -4.74
N ARG A 10 3.12 16.40 -4.16
CA ARG A 10 4.31 16.74 -4.94
C ARG A 10 4.96 15.46 -5.47
N GLU A 11 5.33 15.43 -6.73
CA GLU A 11 6.07 14.31 -7.31
C GLU A 11 7.47 14.20 -6.68
N GLY A 12 7.78 13.04 -6.11
CA GLY A 12 9.03 12.76 -5.42
C GLY A 12 10.08 12.20 -6.38
N ARG A 13 10.86 13.07 -7.00
CA ARG A 13 12.00 12.69 -7.88
C ARG A 13 13.34 12.80 -7.16
N GLU A 14 13.39 13.43 -6.00
CA GLU A 14 14.63 13.67 -5.26
C GLU A 14 15.09 12.39 -4.56
N LYS A 15 16.34 12.02 -4.76
CA LYS A 15 16.99 10.93 -4.03
C LYS A 15 17.88 11.52 -2.94
N GLU A 16 17.67 11.12 -1.71
CA GLU A 16 18.52 11.51 -0.60
C GLU A 16 19.76 10.60 -0.54
N LEU A 17 20.93 11.21 -0.61
CA LEU A 17 22.19 10.50 -0.37
C LEU A 17 22.28 10.15 1.13
N PHE A 18 22.50 8.88 1.46
CA PHE A 18 22.55 8.37 2.84
C PHE A 18 21.30 8.63 3.69
N GLY A 19 20.13 8.82 3.07
CA GLY A 19 18.88 9.08 3.81
C GLY A 19 18.52 8.01 4.84
N TRP A 20 18.99 6.79 4.69
CA TRP A 20 18.86 5.68 5.64
C TRP A 20 19.72 5.83 6.91
N GLY A 21 20.79 6.63 6.87
CA GLY A 21 21.69 6.89 8.00
C GLY A 21 21.26 8.04 8.91
N TYR A 22 20.22 8.81 8.51
CA TYR A 22 19.72 9.93 9.30
C TYR A 22 18.61 9.51 10.27
N PRO A 23 18.48 10.18 11.42
CA PRO A 23 17.43 9.91 12.42
C PRO A 23 16.00 10.01 11.87
N GLY A 24 15.80 10.69 10.74
CA GLY A 24 14.51 10.77 10.05
C GLY A 24 13.45 11.58 10.80
N THR A 25 13.82 12.73 11.37
CA THR A 25 12.87 13.62 12.06
C THR A 25 11.78 14.14 11.16
N ASN A 26 12.04 14.28 9.84
CA ASN A 26 11.09 14.73 8.83
C ASN A 26 10.45 13.58 8.04
N LYS A 27 10.69 12.33 8.43
CA LYS A 27 10.14 11.16 7.79
C LYS A 27 9.08 10.51 8.67
N PHE A 28 7.94 10.23 8.09
CA PHE A 28 6.91 9.43 8.72
C PHE A 28 7.19 7.94 8.48
N SER A 29 7.00 7.12 9.50
CA SER A 29 6.99 5.67 9.37
C SER A 29 5.89 5.09 10.25
N ILE A 30 5.16 4.14 9.73
CA ILE A 30 4.15 3.39 10.48
C ILE A 30 4.80 2.47 11.52
N THR A 31 5.95 1.91 11.17
CA THR A 31 6.84 1.18 12.07
C THR A 31 7.75 2.17 12.79
N ARG A 32 8.16 1.88 14.01
CA ARG A 32 8.98 2.76 14.86
C ARG A 32 10.45 2.87 14.38
N THR A 33 10.65 3.03 13.09
CA THR A 33 11.99 3.05 12.47
C THR A 33 12.60 4.43 12.38
N THR A 34 11.81 5.50 12.50
CA THR A 34 12.29 6.87 12.43
C THR A 34 11.86 7.67 13.65
N ILE A 35 12.67 8.66 14.05
CA ILE A 35 12.36 9.57 15.17
C ILE A 35 11.08 10.36 14.89
N GLY A 36 10.79 10.66 13.63
CA GLY A 36 9.55 11.33 13.23
C GLY A 36 8.27 10.62 13.74
N HIS A 37 8.29 9.28 13.90
CA HIS A 37 7.17 8.52 14.46
C HIS A 37 6.80 8.96 15.88
N PHE A 38 7.76 9.37 16.69
CA PHE A 38 7.56 9.76 18.10
C PHE A 38 7.17 11.22 18.28
N LEU A 39 7.27 12.04 17.23
CA LEU A 39 6.91 13.46 17.27
C LEU A 39 5.39 13.62 17.12
N LYS A 40 4.69 13.71 18.25
CA LYS A 40 3.25 13.97 18.28
C LYS A 40 2.94 15.33 17.62
N ASN A 41 1.84 15.37 16.86
CA ASN A 41 1.32 16.57 16.19
C ASN A 41 2.21 17.16 15.08
N LYS A 42 3.27 16.47 14.65
CA LYS A 42 4.07 16.91 13.52
C LYS A 42 3.34 16.59 12.20
N ARG A 43 3.25 17.58 11.33
CA ARG A 43 2.79 17.40 9.94
C ARG A 43 3.98 17.07 9.06
N PHE A 44 3.82 16.10 8.17
CA PHE A 44 4.84 15.66 7.23
C PHE A 44 4.47 16.08 5.81
N ALA A 45 5.43 16.56 5.05
CA ALA A 45 5.26 16.82 3.63
C ALA A 45 5.42 15.51 2.86
N PHE A 46 4.32 14.82 2.58
CA PHE A 46 4.33 13.62 1.75
C PHE A 46 4.61 13.93 0.29
N THR A 47 5.26 13.00 -0.38
CA THR A 47 5.50 12.99 -1.81
C THR A 47 5.08 11.64 -2.40
N THR A 48 5.13 11.51 -3.72
CA THR A 48 4.82 10.23 -4.39
C THR A 48 5.97 9.22 -4.36
N THR A 49 7.12 9.54 -3.72
CA THR A 49 8.27 8.64 -3.67
C THR A 49 8.00 7.44 -2.75
N MET A 50 8.36 6.26 -3.19
CA MET A 50 8.27 5.03 -2.38
C MET A 50 9.29 4.99 -1.22
N ASN A 51 10.34 5.82 -1.24
CA ASN A 51 11.43 5.79 -0.26
C ASN A 51 12.07 4.40 -0.07
N GLY A 52 12.21 3.64 -1.14
CA GLY A 52 12.76 2.29 -1.12
C GLY A 52 12.54 1.57 -2.45
N GLY A 53 12.77 0.26 -2.46
CA GLY A 53 12.53 -0.63 -3.59
C GLY A 53 11.58 -1.77 -3.22
N GLU A 54 11.03 -2.42 -4.22
CA GLU A 54 10.18 -3.59 -4.05
C GLU A 54 10.97 -4.75 -3.44
N ARG A 55 10.33 -5.47 -2.54
CA ARG A 55 10.87 -6.65 -1.86
C ARG A 55 9.76 -7.67 -1.66
N SER A 56 10.11 -8.89 -1.24
CA SER A 56 9.12 -9.91 -0.91
C SER A 56 8.14 -9.42 0.16
N MET A 57 6.87 -9.79 0.01
CA MET A 57 5.82 -9.41 0.94
C MET A 57 6.11 -9.90 2.35
N VAL A 58 5.93 -9.05 3.35
CA VAL A 58 6.13 -9.36 4.77
C VAL A 58 4.81 -9.21 5.52
N PRO A 59 4.20 -10.31 6.01
CA PRO A 59 2.91 -10.29 6.70
C PRO A 59 3.10 -9.93 8.19
N ILE A 60 3.17 -8.65 8.51
CA ILE A 60 3.38 -8.14 9.87
C ILE A 60 2.11 -7.56 10.52
N GLY A 61 0.93 -7.80 9.94
CA GLY A 61 -0.36 -7.33 10.44
C GLY A 61 -0.66 -5.85 10.15
N ASN A 62 0.10 -5.20 9.30
CA ASN A 62 -0.16 -3.80 8.94
C ASN A 62 -1.37 -3.64 8.03
N TYR A 63 -1.63 -4.61 7.17
CA TYR A 63 -2.73 -4.56 6.19
C TYR A 63 -4.10 -4.64 6.87
N GLU A 64 -4.25 -5.54 7.84
CA GLU A 64 -5.49 -5.70 8.61
C GLU A 64 -5.86 -4.43 9.41
N ARG A 65 -4.86 -3.62 9.76
CA ARG A 65 -5.08 -2.36 10.50
C ARG A 65 -5.66 -1.24 9.63
N VAL A 66 -5.52 -1.34 8.33
CA VAL A 66 -5.89 -0.27 7.38
C VAL A 66 -6.93 -0.73 6.35
N MET A 67 -7.21 -2.03 6.26
CA MET A 67 -8.25 -2.55 5.38
C MET A 67 -9.62 -2.00 5.82
N PRO A 68 -10.35 -1.30 4.92
CA PRO A 68 -11.63 -0.70 5.28
C PRO A 68 -12.79 -1.71 5.34
N LEU A 69 -12.59 -2.90 4.77
CA LEU A 69 -13.59 -3.96 4.69
C LEU A 69 -13.22 -5.13 5.61
N ASP A 70 -14.21 -5.92 6.01
CA ASP A 70 -14.01 -7.15 6.79
C ASP A 70 -13.54 -8.30 5.90
N ILE A 71 -12.33 -8.17 5.40
CA ILE A 71 -11.66 -9.11 4.51
C ILE A 71 -10.31 -9.50 5.10
N MET A 72 -9.87 -10.73 4.88
CA MET A 72 -8.55 -11.20 5.28
C MET A 72 -7.46 -10.57 4.37
N ALA A 73 -7.06 -9.34 4.69
CA ALA A 73 -6.23 -8.49 3.86
C ALA A 73 -4.92 -9.14 3.44
N THR A 74 -4.15 -9.70 4.37
CA THR A 74 -2.85 -10.31 4.05
C THR A 74 -2.97 -11.45 3.05
N HIS A 75 -3.98 -12.32 3.20
CA HIS A 75 -4.19 -13.45 2.29
C HIS A 75 -4.60 -12.95 0.91
N LEU A 76 -5.58 -12.05 0.85
CA LEU A 76 -6.04 -11.46 -0.40
C LEU A 76 -4.90 -10.77 -1.16
N LEU A 77 -4.14 -9.90 -0.49
CA LEU A 77 -3.04 -9.17 -1.14
C LEU A 77 -1.96 -10.11 -1.68
N ARG A 78 -1.68 -11.21 -1.00
CA ARG A 78 -0.77 -12.23 -1.49
C ARG A 78 -1.29 -12.90 -2.76
N ASP A 79 -2.57 -13.27 -2.78
CA ASP A 79 -3.18 -13.95 -3.91
C ASP A 79 -3.29 -13.02 -5.14
N LEU A 80 -3.50 -11.71 -4.91
CA LEU A 80 -3.40 -10.70 -5.96
C LEU A 80 -2.00 -10.61 -6.58
N ILE A 81 -0.93 -10.68 -5.76
CA ILE A 81 0.46 -10.66 -6.26
C ILE A 81 0.76 -11.93 -7.07
N VAL A 82 0.29 -13.08 -6.61
CA VAL A 82 0.49 -14.37 -7.30
C VAL A 82 -0.39 -14.50 -8.56
N GLY A 83 -1.50 -13.76 -8.61
CA GLY A 83 -2.47 -13.82 -9.70
C GLY A 83 -3.40 -15.03 -9.61
N ASP A 84 -3.64 -15.54 -8.39
CA ASP A 84 -4.59 -16.61 -8.11
C ASP A 84 -6.02 -16.03 -8.10
N THR A 85 -6.75 -16.27 -9.18
CA THR A 85 -8.11 -15.75 -9.39
C THR A 85 -9.14 -16.42 -8.51
N ASP A 86 -9.03 -17.74 -8.30
CA ASP A 86 -10.01 -18.51 -7.54
C ASP A 86 -9.97 -18.14 -6.06
N SER A 87 -8.76 -18.14 -5.47
CA SER A 87 -8.57 -17.74 -4.07
C SER A 87 -8.94 -16.27 -3.85
N ALA A 88 -8.58 -15.38 -4.77
CA ALA A 88 -8.90 -13.96 -4.67
C ALA A 88 -10.42 -13.72 -4.69
N GLN A 89 -11.17 -14.42 -5.53
CA GLN A 89 -12.65 -14.36 -5.55
C GLN A 89 -13.25 -14.86 -4.23
N ALA A 90 -12.75 -16.00 -3.73
CA ALA A 90 -13.23 -16.57 -2.46
C ALA A 90 -12.96 -15.61 -1.27
N LEU A 91 -11.91 -14.80 -1.34
CA LEU A 91 -11.56 -13.79 -0.36
C LEU A 91 -12.24 -12.43 -0.55
N GLY A 92 -13.05 -12.26 -1.59
CA GLY A 92 -13.88 -11.07 -1.79
C GLY A 92 -13.25 -9.99 -2.66
N CYS A 93 -12.33 -10.31 -3.57
CA CYS A 93 -11.71 -9.32 -4.47
C CYS A 93 -12.72 -8.58 -5.38
N LEU A 94 -13.89 -9.18 -5.64
CA LEU A 94 -14.94 -8.59 -6.48
C LEU A 94 -15.65 -7.39 -5.82
N GLU A 95 -15.52 -7.24 -4.51
CA GLU A 95 -16.12 -6.14 -3.74
C GLU A 95 -15.22 -4.91 -3.69
N LEU A 96 -13.97 -5.03 -4.16
CA LEU A 96 -12.93 -4.00 -4.05
C LEU A 96 -12.80 -3.17 -5.32
N ASP A 97 -12.56 -1.87 -5.11
CA ASP A 97 -11.97 -0.98 -6.11
C ASP A 97 -10.48 -0.73 -5.78
N GLU A 98 -9.68 -0.27 -6.74
CA GLU A 98 -8.24 -0.04 -6.55
C GLU A 98 -7.95 0.96 -5.42
N GLU A 99 -8.83 1.94 -5.21
CA GLU A 99 -8.70 2.96 -4.17
C GLU A 99 -8.78 2.36 -2.76
N ASP A 100 -9.51 1.27 -2.57
CA ASP A 100 -9.65 0.59 -1.27
C ASP A 100 -8.31 0.02 -0.81
N LEU A 101 -7.43 -0.33 -1.75
CA LEU A 101 -6.09 -0.85 -1.49
C LEU A 101 -5.01 0.23 -1.36
N GLY A 102 -5.35 1.50 -1.53
CA GLY A 102 -4.39 2.60 -1.45
C GLY A 102 -3.67 2.67 -0.10
N LEU A 103 -4.39 2.47 1.01
CA LEU A 103 -3.78 2.42 2.34
C LEU A 103 -2.91 1.18 2.54
N CYS A 104 -3.26 0.04 1.94
CA CYS A 104 -2.45 -1.17 1.97
C CYS A 104 -1.12 -0.95 1.24
N THR A 105 -1.14 -0.28 0.09
CA THR A 105 0.07 0.16 -0.63
C THR A 105 0.92 1.10 0.22
N TYR A 106 0.29 2.06 0.91
CA TYR A 106 1.00 3.02 1.76
C TYR A 106 1.73 2.37 2.93
N VAL A 107 1.10 1.41 3.61
CA VAL A 107 1.68 0.73 4.79
C VAL A 107 2.58 -0.45 4.43
N CYS A 108 2.64 -0.84 3.16
CA CYS A 108 3.40 -2.00 2.72
C CYS A 108 4.91 -1.82 2.93
N PRO A 109 5.56 -2.65 3.77
CA PRO A 109 7.01 -2.57 3.96
C PRO A 109 7.77 -2.98 2.70
N SER A 110 7.16 -3.80 1.85
CA SER A 110 7.73 -4.35 0.61
C SER A 110 7.53 -3.46 -0.61
N LYS A 111 6.79 -2.36 -0.46
CA LYS A 111 6.55 -1.34 -1.51
C LYS A 111 5.77 -1.83 -2.74
N TYR A 112 4.90 -2.81 -2.56
CA TYR A 112 3.97 -3.25 -3.61
C TYR A 112 2.88 -2.21 -3.87
N GLU A 113 2.50 -2.10 -5.13
CA GLU A 113 1.30 -1.38 -5.58
C GLU A 113 0.17 -2.37 -5.80
N TYR A 114 -0.78 -2.41 -4.88
CA TYR A 114 -1.86 -3.40 -4.91
C TYR A 114 -3.00 -3.02 -5.84
N GLY A 115 -3.23 -1.74 -6.12
CA GLY A 115 -4.26 -1.29 -7.06
C GLY A 115 -4.10 -1.91 -8.45
N PRO A 116 -2.94 -1.76 -9.12
CA PRO A 116 -2.67 -2.41 -10.40
C PRO A 116 -2.77 -3.94 -10.34
N ALA A 117 -2.33 -4.57 -9.24
CA ALA A 117 -2.45 -6.02 -9.07
C ALA A 117 -3.92 -6.47 -9.02
N LEU A 118 -4.77 -5.75 -8.27
CA LEU A 118 -6.21 -6.00 -8.25
C LEU A 118 -6.82 -5.87 -9.66
N ARG A 119 -6.49 -4.80 -10.39
CA ARG A 119 -7.00 -4.59 -11.75
C ARG A 119 -6.62 -5.72 -12.69
N GLN A 120 -5.41 -6.24 -12.60
CA GLN A 120 -4.96 -7.37 -13.41
C GLN A 120 -5.78 -8.62 -13.11
N VAL A 121 -5.99 -8.94 -11.83
CA VAL A 121 -6.79 -10.10 -11.39
C VAL A 121 -8.25 -9.95 -11.83
N LEU A 122 -8.87 -8.79 -11.62
CA LEU A 122 -10.26 -8.54 -12.05
C LEU A 122 -10.42 -8.66 -13.58
N THR A 123 -9.48 -8.13 -14.34
CA THR A 123 -9.49 -8.24 -15.81
C THR A 123 -9.36 -9.70 -16.25
N LYS A 124 -8.49 -10.47 -15.58
CA LYS A 124 -8.35 -11.90 -15.86
C LYS A 124 -9.63 -12.67 -15.56
N ILE A 125 -10.27 -12.41 -14.42
CA ILE A 125 -11.56 -13.00 -14.06
C ILE A 125 -12.65 -12.67 -15.12
N GLU A 126 -12.70 -11.41 -15.57
CA GLU A 126 -13.66 -10.98 -16.59
C GLU A 126 -13.44 -11.68 -17.96
N GLN A 127 -12.19 -11.99 -18.30
CA GLN A 127 -11.84 -12.66 -19.57
C GLN A 127 -12.05 -14.18 -19.52
N GLU A 128 -11.82 -14.79 -18.36
CA GLU A 128 -11.94 -16.24 -18.17
C GLU A 128 -13.37 -16.70 -17.83
N GLY A 129 -14.26 -15.76 -17.50
CA GLY A 129 -15.69 -15.98 -17.28
C GLY A 129 -16.13 -16.38 -15.95
#